data_8668a19963caffa050c8ed49f2d10938
#
_entry.id   8668a19963caffa050c8ed49f2d10938
#
_cell.length_a   1.000
_cell.length_b   1.000
_cell.length_c   1.000
_cell.angle_alpha   90.00
_cell.angle_beta   90.00
_cell.angle_gamma   90.00
#
_symmetry.space_group_name_H-M   'P 1'
#
loop_
_entity.id
_entity.type
_entity.pdbx_description
1 polymer ?
#
loop_
_entity_poly.entity_id
_entity_poly.type
_entity_poly.pdbx_seq_one_letter_code
_entity_poly.pdbx_strand_id
1 'polypeptide(L)'
;AASDVYKRQDAGCVAISAKQKGGTNAVKAAIEKELSGLLARRQNRGMAGAKTQVMLCGIPNVGKSTFINSFAGAARAKAANKPGVTRGKQWITVDDYDLMDMPGVLWKKFDSLETATNLAFIGSIKDDILDIEELACGLLSGVRAIYPQRLMERYKLDEQALALPPYDLLQAIGAKRGMLISGGEVATERAAKMLVGEFRASKWGRISLERPPQRAEVTDWEGDDADEDEQ
;
A
#
# COMPACT_ATOMS: atom_id res chain seq x y z
N ALA A 1 7.78 -12.07 -1.24
CA ALA A 1 7.25 -12.68 -0.02
C ALA A 1 5.72 -12.69 -0.02
N ALA A 2 5.02 -11.56 -0.21
CA ALA A 2 3.55 -11.57 -0.32
C ALA A 2 3.03 -12.46 -1.47
N SER A 3 3.76 -12.56 -2.58
CA SER A 3 3.39 -13.41 -3.70
C SER A 3 3.36 -14.92 -3.39
N ASP A 4 4.09 -15.37 -2.36
CA ASP A 4 4.14 -16.80 -2.02
C ASP A 4 2.93 -17.26 -1.18
N VAL A 5 2.33 -16.36 -0.41
CA VAL A 5 1.11 -16.67 0.37
C VAL A 5 -0.07 -16.88 -0.58
N TYR A 6 -0.21 -16.03 -1.58
CA TYR A 6 -1.29 -16.15 -2.56
C TYR A 6 -1.12 -17.32 -3.54
N LYS A 7 0.10 -17.71 -3.86
CA LYS A 7 0.36 -18.90 -4.70
C LYS A 7 -0.11 -20.21 -4.08
N ARG A 8 -0.32 -20.25 -2.77
CA ARG A 8 -0.81 -21.44 -2.05
C ARG A 8 -2.33 -21.63 -2.12
N GLN A 9 -3.07 -20.62 -2.61
CA GLN A 9 -4.54 -20.63 -2.67
C GLN A 9 -5.09 -20.93 -4.09
N ASP A 10 -4.30 -21.54 -4.98
CA ASP A 10 -4.66 -21.75 -6.40
C ASP A 10 -5.10 -20.49 -7.14
N ALA A 11 -4.96 -19.32 -6.52
CA ALA A 11 -5.29 -18.04 -7.11
C ALA A 11 -4.13 -17.49 -7.93
N GLY A 12 -4.40 -16.98 -9.12
CA GLY A 12 -3.42 -16.32 -9.95
C GLY A 12 -2.85 -15.07 -9.27
N CYS A 13 -1.52 -14.97 -9.14
CA CYS A 13 -0.86 -13.81 -8.57
C CYS A 13 0.02 -13.14 -9.62
N VAL A 14 -0.17 -11.82 -9.83
CA VAL A 14 0.58 -11.03 -10.79
C VAL A 14 1.27 -9.86 -10.08
N ALA A 15 2.60 -9.80 -10.16
CA ALA A 15 3.36 -8.67 -9.67
C ALA A 15 3.33 -7.52 -10.69
N ILE A 16 2.92 -6.34 -10.27
CA ILE A 16 2.78 -5.17 -11.14
C ILE A 16 3.44 -3.93 -10.56
N SER A 17 3.73 -2.97 -11.44
CA SER A 17 4.05 -1.60 -11.07
C SER A 17 3.15 -0.64 -11.83
N ALA A 18 2.12 -0.15 -11.18
CA ALA A 18 1.15 0.77 -11.77
C ALA A 18 1.76 2.13 -12.18
N LYS A 19 2.95 2.48 -11.70
CA LYS A 19 3.66 3.71 -12.08
C LYS A 19 4.47 3.56 -13.37
N GLN A 20 4.76 2.34 -13.81
CA GLN A 20 5.52 2.08 -15.03
C GLN A 20 4.58 2.01 -16.23
N LYS A 21 5.05 2.53 -17.38
CA LYS A 21 4.31 2.43 -18.64
C LYS A 21 4.10 0.95 -19.00
N GLY A 22 2.83 0.56 -19.23
CA GLY A 22 2.49 -0.84 -19.52
C GLY A 22 2.52 -1.78 -18.30
N GLY A 23 2.77 -1.26 -17.10
CA GLY A 23 2.88 -2.06 -15.87
C GLY A 23 1.61 -2.83 -15.47
N THR A 24 0.47 -2.51 -16.08
CA THR A 24 -0.81 -3.20 -15.89
C THR A 24 -1.15 -4.22 -16.99
N ASN A 25 -0.33 -4.34 -18.04
CA ASN A 25 -0.62 -5.25 -19.16
C ASN A 25 -0.66 -6.72 -18.72
N ALA A 26 0.20 -7.10 -17.77
CA ALA A 26 0.22 -8.44 -17.22
C ALA A 26 -1.10 -8.80 -16.50
N VAL A 27 -1.81 -7.81 -15.93
CA VAL A 27 -3.13 -8.02 -15.32
C VAL A 27 -4.18 -8.28 -16.39
N LYS A 28 -4.18 -7.54 -17.51
CA LYS A 28 -5.10 -7.78 -18.63
C LYS A 28 -4.94 -9.22 -19.13
N ALA A 29 -3.70 -9.65 -19.39
CA ALA A 29 -3.42 -11.01 -19.83
C ALA A 29 -3.85 -12.09 -18.80
N ALA A 30 -3.67 -11.81 -17.51
CA ALA A 30 -4.12 -12.71 -16.44
C ALA A 30 -5.66 -12.83 -16.41
N ILE A 31 -6.38 -11.69 -16.49
CA ILE A 31 -7.83 -11.66 -16.54
C ILE A 31 -8.35 -12.46 -17.75
N GLU A 32 -7.79 -12.24 -18.94
CA GLU A 32 -8.17 -12.95 -20.17
C GLU A 32 -7.94 -14.46 -20.05
N LYS A 33 -6.82 -14.86 -19.45
CA LYS A 33 -6.50 -16.26 -19.20
C LYS A 33 -7.52 -16.92 -18.25
N GLU A 34 -7.76 -16.30 -17.10
CA GLU A 34 -8.67 -16.82 -16.08
C GLU A 34 -10.13 -16.88 -16.59
N LEU A 35 -10.54 -15.91 -17.38
CA LEU A 35 -11.90 -15.82 -17.91
C LEU A 35 -12.05 -16.45 -19.30
N SER A 36 -11.05 -17.09 -19.86
CA SER A 36 -11.07 -17.65 -21.24
C SER A 36 -12.29 -18.53 -21.52
N GLY A 37 -12.62 -19.45 -20.62
CA GLY A 37 -13.79 -20.32 -20.75
C GLY A 37 -15.13 -19.57 -20.67
N LEU A 38 -15.22 -18.52 -19.84
CA LEU A 38 -16.41 -17.68 -19.72
C LEU A 38 -16.58 -16.80 -20.97
N LEU A 39 -15.51 -16.24 -21.48
CA LEU A 39 -15.50 -15.40 -22.68
C LEU A 39 -15.90 -16.21 -23.91
N ALA A 40 -15.38 -17.43 -24.06
CA ALA A 40 -15.79 -18.35 -25.13
C ALA A 40 -17.30 -18.70 -25.07
N ARG A 41 -17.84 -18.99 -23.87
CA ARG A 41 -19.29 -19.25 -23.69
C ARG A 41 -20.13 -18.02 -24.03
N ARG A 42 -19.71 -16.80 -23.68
CA ARG A 42 -20.41 -15.56 -24.04
C ARG A 42 -20.40 -15.33 -25.54
N GLN A 43 -19.27 -15.57 -26.20
CA GLN A 43 -19.14 -15.45 -27.65
C GLN A 43 -20.10 -16.42 -28.39
N ASN A 44 -20.16 -17.70 -27.96
CA ASN A 44 -21.03 -18.69 -28.52
C ASN A 44 -22.54 -18.39 -28.31
N ARG A 45 -22.88 -17.57 -27.30
CA ARG A 45 -24.27 -17.13 -27.06
C ARG A 45 -24.61 -15.79 -27.72
N GLY A 46 -23.79 -15.30 -28.64
CA GLY A 46 -24.03 -14.04 -29.34
C GLY A 46 -23.84 -12.77 -28.46
N MET A 47 -23.27 -12.92 -27.26
CA MET A 47 -22.96 -11.80 -26.34
C MET A 47 -21.55 -11.25 -26.58
N ALA A 48 -21.10 -11.28 -27.82
CA ALA A 48 -19.85 -10.66 -28.25
C ALA A 48 -19.97 -9.15 -28.01
N GLY A 49 -19.11 -8.58 -27.16
CA GLY A 49 -19.15 -7.14 -26.80
C GLY A 49 -19.64 -6.83 -25.38
N ALA A 50 -20.08 -7.85 -24.62
CA ALA A 50 -20.32 -7.65 -23.18
C ALA A 50 -19.00 -7.39 -22.46
N LYS A 51 -18.89 -6.22 -21.80
CA LYS A 51 -17.69 -5.83 -21.06
C LYS A 51 -17.40 -6.75 -19.88
N THR A 52 -16.14 -6.91 -19.59
CA THR A 52 -15.70 -7.68 -18.43
C THR A 52 -15.74 -6.79 -17.20
N GLN A 53 -16.50 -7.18 -16.21
CA GLN A 53 -16.59 -6.46 -14.94
C GLN A 53 -15.47 -6.90 -14.02
N VAL A 54 -14.72 -5.92 -13.49
CA VAL A 54 -13.59 -6.14 -12.58
C VAL A 54 -13.75 -5.23 -11.37
N MET A 55 -13.78 -5.81 -10.19
CA MET A 55 -13.86 -5.07 -8.94
C MET A 55 -12.44 -4.85 -8.37
N LEU A 56 -12.15 -3.60 -7.99
CA LEU A 56 -10.91 -3.23 -7.32
C LEU A 56 -11.16 -3.02 -5.83
N CYS A 57 -10.60 -3.91 -5.02
CA CYS A 57 -10.64 -3.82 -3.56
C CYS A 57 -9.24 -3.70 -2.98
N GLY A 58 -9.16 -3.25 -1.75
CA GLY A 58 -7.93 -3.11 -0.98
C GLY A 58 -8.03 -2.00 0.05
N ILE A 59 -7.07 -1.98 0.96
CA ILE A 59 -6.99 -0.98 2.02
C ILE A 59 -6.77 0.44 1.46
N PRO A 60 -6.99 1.50 2.26
CA PRO A 60 -6.75 2.88 1.81
C PRO A 60 -5.29 3.09 1.36
N ASN A 61 -5.09 4.00 0.42
CA ASN A 61 -3.80 4.52 -0.04
C ASN A 61 -2.80 3.50 -0.64
N VAL A 62 -3.21 2.27 -0.95
CA VAL A 62 -2.34 1.24 -1.56
C VAL A 62 -2.15 1.40 -3.07
N GLY A 63 -2.76 2.41 -3.68
CA GLY A 63 -2.57 2.72 -5.08
C GLY A 63 -3.67 2.24 -6.02
N LYS A 64 -4.88 1.92 -5.52
CA LYS A 64 -6.02 1.54 -6.37
C LYS A 64 -6.29 2.56 -7.49
N SER A 65 -6.40 3.84 -7.16
CA SER A 65 -6.62 4.90 -8.17
C SER A 65 -5.42 5.05 -9.13
N THR A 66 -4.19 4.82 -8.65
CA THR A 66 -3.01 4.79 -9.52
C THR A 66 -3.09 3.63 -10.51
N PHE A 67 -3.54 2.46 -10.03
CA PHE A 67 -3.77 1.30 -10.89
C PHE A 67 -4.83 1.61 -11.96
N ILE A 68 -5.98 2.16 -11.57
CA ILE A 68 -7.06 2.52 -12.51
C ILE A 68 -6.55 3.46 -13.60
N ASN A 69 -5.81 4.51 -13.21
CA ASN A 69 -5.26 5.47 -14.16
C ASN A 69 -4.25 4.81 -15.11
N SER A 70 -3.41 3.92 -14.61
CA SER A 70 -2.46 3.17 -15.43
C SER A 70 -3.15 2.17 -16.36
N PHE A 71 -4.16 1.48 -15.86
CA PHE A 71 -4.95 0.51 -16.62
C PHE A 71 -5.76 1.19 -17.74
N ALA A 72 -6.29 2.38 -17.46
CA ALA A 72 -7.04 3.19 -18.44
C ALA A 72 -6.15 3.83 -19.51
N GLY A 73 -4.84 3.93 -19.28
CA GLY A 73 -3.91 4.61 -20.17
C GLY A 73 -4.02 6.13 -20.11
N ALA A 74 -3.00 6.82 -20.62
CA ALA A 74 -2.85 8.29 -20.49
C ALA A 74 -3.97 9.11 -21.16
N ALA A 75 -4.67 8.58 -22.16
CA ALA A 75 -5.70 9.30 -22.91
C ALA A 75 -7.02 9.48 -22.14
N ARG A 76 -7.30 8.65 -21.12
CA ARG A 76 -8.55 8.67 -20.35
C ARG A 76 -8.40 9.13 -18.90
N ALA A 77 -7.20 9.36 -18.43
CA ALA A 77 -6.90 9.83 -17.06
C ALA A 77 -7.56 11.17 -16.71
N LYS A 78 -8.05 11.93 -17.71
CA LYS A 78 -8.79 13.19 -17.49
C LYS A 78 -10.22 12.99 -16.97
N ALA A 79 -10.80 11.80 -17.11
CA ALA A 79 -12.16 11.50 -16.67
C ALA A 79 -12.22 10.86 -15.26
N ALA A 80 -11.12 10.35 -14.76
CA ALA A 80 -11.05 9.83 -13.42
C ALA A 80 -10.78 10.97 -12.42
N ASN A 81 -11.74 11.22 -11.53
CA ASN A 81 -11.63 12.18 -10.44
C ASN A 81 -10.32 12.02 -9.67
N LYS A 82 -9.83 13.14 -9.09
CA LYS A 82 -8.57 13.29 -8.36
C LYS A 82 -8.17 12.03 -7.58
N PRO A 83 -6.93 11.51 -7.76
CA PRO A 83 -6.47 10.34 -7.04
C PRO A 83 -6.50 10.57 -5.53
N GLY A 84 -7.01 9.60 -4.78
CA GLY A 84 -6.90 9.55 -3.33
C GLY A 84 -8.19 9.73 -2.52
N VAL A 85 -9.35 10.00 -3.11
CA VAL A 85 -10.60 10.15 -2.34
C VAL A 85 -11.78 9.52 -3.07
N THR A 86 -11.81 8.20 -3.12
CA THR A 86 -13.02 7.47 -3.55
C THR A 86 -14.01 7.45 -2.38
N ARG A 87 -15.05 8.28 -2.44
CA ARG A 87 -16.07 8.39 -1.38
C ARG A 87 -17.21 7.36 -1.52
N GLY A 88 -17.33 6.70 -2.67
CA GLY A 88 -18.39 5.74 -2.96
C GLY A 88 -17.99 4.80 -4.09
N LYS A 89 -18.80 3.78 -4.35
CA LYS A 89 -18.63 2.87 -5.48
C LYS A 89 -18.72 3.64 -6.80
N GLN A 90 -17.74 3.50 -7.67
CA GLN A 90 -17.72 4.14 -8.98
C GLN A 90 -17.42 3.12 -10.06
N TRP A 91 -18.17 3.18 -11.17
CA TRP A 91 -17.88 2.41 -12.36
C TRP A 91 -17.09 3.25 -13.36
N ILE A 92 -15.99 2.70 -13.84
CA ILE A 92 -15.09 3.34 -14.80
C ILE A 92 -14.94 2.40 -15.99
N THR A 93 -15.47 2.79 -17.13
CA THR A 93 -15.36 2.01 -18.35
C THR A 93 -14.03 2.27 -19.05
N VAL A 94 -13.28 1.23 -19.34
CA VAL A 94 -11.99 1.27 -20.03
C VAL A 94 -11.93 0.13 -21.04
N ASP A 95 -11.94 0.44 -22.32
CA ASP A 95 -11.95 -0.54 -23.41
C ASP A 95 -13.06 -1.60 -23.20
N ASP A 96 -12.69 -2.87 -23.11
CA ASP A 96 -13.60 -4.00 -22.89
C ASP A 96 -13.83 -4.30 -21.40
N TYR A 97 -13.46 -3.39 -20.51
CA TYR A 97 -13.58 -3.56 -19.06
C TYR A 97 -14.45 -2.48 -18.43
N ASP A 98 -15.29 -2.90 -17.49
CA ASP A 98 -15.95 -2.03 -16.52
C ASP A 98 -15.29 -2.24 -15.16
N LEU A 99 -14.51 -1.27 -14.72
CA LEU A 99 -13.81 -1.29 -13.44
C LEU A 99 -14.70 -0.71 -12.36
N MET A 100 -14.99 -1.46 -11.31
CA MET A 100 -15.64 -0.95 -10.11
C MET A 100 -14.58 -0.56 -9.09
N ASP A 101 -14.39 0.75 -8.90
CA ASP A 101 -13.53 1.28 -7.84
C ASP A 101 -14.29 1.28 -6.51
N MET A 102 -13.77 0.49 -5.57
CA MET A 102 -14.28 0.44 -4.21
C MET A 102 -13.48 1.36 -3.29
N PRO A 103 -14.15 2.08 -2.38
CA PRO A 103 -13.45 2.79 -1.31
C PRO A 103 -12.48 1.86 -0.59
N GLY A 104 -11.33 2.38 -0.19
CA GLY A 104 -10.43 1.63 0.67
C GLY A 104 -11.07 1.35 2.02
N VAL A 105 -11.08 0.10 2.42
CA VAL A 105 -11.71 -0.34 3.68
C VAL A 105 -10.66 -1.00 4.55
N LEU A 106 -10.66 -0.63 5.82
CA LEU A 106 -9.94 -1.35 6.87
C LEU A 106 -10.97 -2.11 7.71
N TRP A 107 -10.57 -3.25 8.25
CA TRP A 107 -11.41 -3.98 9.20
C TRP A 107 -11.54 -3.19 10.51
N LYS A 108 -12.61 -3.44 11.24
CA LYS A 108 -12.99 -2.64 12.43
C LYS A 108 -12.03 -2.80 13.60
N LYS A 109 -11.36 -3.92 13.72
CA LYS A 109 -10.46 -4.25 14.82
C LYS A 109 -9.17 -4.86 14.24
N PHE A 110 -8.02 -4.36 14.64
CA PHE A 110 -6.73 -4.91 14.23
C PHE A 110 -6.33 -6.05 15.17
N ASP A 111 -5.73 -7.09 14.63
CA ASP A 111 -5.30 -8.28 15.37
C ASP A 111 -4.12 -7.95 16.30
N SER A 112 -3.29 -7.00 15.90
CA SER A 112 -2.15 -6.53 16.69
C SER A 112 -1.90 -5.03 16.55
N LEU A 113 -1.26 -4.45 17.57
CA LEU A 113 -0.79 -3.07 17.52
C LEU A 113 0.28 -2.89 16.43
N GLU A 114 1.10 -3.90 16.20
CA GLU A 114 2.13 -3.88 15.13
C GLU A 114 1.50 -3.71 13.76
N THR A 115 0.46 -4.49 13.44
CA THR A 115 -0.29 -4.35 12.19
C THR A 115 -0.89 -2.95 12.04
N ALA A 116 -1.51 -2.42 13.11
CA ALA A 116 -2.07 -1.06 13.09
C ALA A 116 -0.98 -0.01 12.83
N THR A 117 0.17 -0.15 13.49
CA THR A 117 1.31 0.77 13.33
C THR A 117 1.90 0.69 11.92
N ASN A 118 2.06 -0.50 11.35
CA ASN A 118 2.53 -0.68 9.98
C ASN A 118 1.56 -0.07 8.96
N LEU A 119 0.25 -0.20 9.17
CA LEU A 119 -0.78 0.47 8.36
C LEU A 119 -0.72 1.99 8.46
N ALA A 120 -0.39 2.53 9.63
CA ALA A 120 -0.17 3.95 9.82
C ALA A 120 1.10 4.43 9.08
N PHE A 121 2.20 3.69 9.15
CA PHE A 121 3.43 4.02 8.43
C PHE A 121 3.21 4.15 6.92
N ILE A 122 2.47 3.24 6.31
CA ILE A 122 2.17 3.30 4.87
C ILE A 122 1.05 4.28 4.51
N GLY A 123 0.43 4.93 5.51
CA GLY A 123 -0.61 5.95 5.31
C GLY A 123 -2.00 5.37 5.01
N SER A 124 -2.26 4.11 5.35
CA SER A 124 -3.61 3.53 5.25
C SER A 124 -4.53 4.04 6.34
N ILE A 125 -3.98 4.47 7.47
CA ILE A 125 -4.68 5.22 8.53
C ILE A 125 -4.45 6.71 8.31
N LYS A 126 -5.45 7.55 8.59
CA LYS A 126 -5.35 9.00 8.43
C LYS A 126 -4.41 9.60 9.46
N ASP A 127 -3.53 10.49 9.03
CA ASP A 127 -2.56 11.15 9.91
C ASP A 127 -3.22 12.08 10.95
N ASP A 128 -4.40 12.63 10.63
CA ASP A 128 -5.12 13.57 11.51
C ASP A 128 -5.49 12.99 12.90
N ILE A 129 -5.50 11.67 13.02
CA ILE A 129 -5.83 10.96 14.27
C ILE A 129 -4.60 10.39 14.99
N LEU A 130 -3.38 10.65 14.46
CA LEU A 130 -2.13 10.09 14.95
C LEU A 130 -1.21 11.21 15.44
N ASP A 131 -0.45 10.93 16.48
CA ASP A 131 0.72 11.74 16.81
C ASP A 131 1.82 11.47 15.77
N ILE A 132 2.12 12.47 14.96
CA ILE A 132 3.06 12.31 13.84
C ILE A 132 4.50 12.17 14.34
N GLU A 133 4.85 12.72 15.49
CA GLU A 133 6.19 12.59 16.08
C GLU A 133 6.37 11.19 16.65
N GLU A 134 5.38 10.67 17.36
CA GLU A 134 5.37 9.28 17.85
C GLU A 134 5.44 8.30 16.69
N LEU A 135 4.66 8.53 15.62
CA LEU A 135 4.69 7.72 14.42
C LEU A 135 6.08 7.72 13.76
N ALA A 136 6.71 8.88 13.66
CA ALA A 136 8.06 9.00 13.08
C ALA A 136 9.10 8.29 13.96
N CYS A 137 9.01 8.39 15.28
CA CYS A 137 9.90 7.70 16.21
C CYS A 137 9.76 6.19 16.11
N GLY A 138 8.53 5.69 16.03
CA GLY A 138 8.25 4.27 15.80
C GLY A 138 8.82 3.76 14.47
N LEU A 139 8.63 4.54 13.39
CA LEU A 139 9.17 4.22 12.08
C LEU A 139 10.71 4.18 12.07
N LEU A 140 11.36 5.15 12.70
CA LEU A 140 12.83 5.17 12.86
C LEU A 140 13.32 3.93 13.61
N SER A 141 12.65 3.55 14.68
CA SER A 141 12.99 2.37 15.47
C SER A 141 12.88 1.09 14.65
N GLY A 142 11.77 0.88 13.96
CA GLY A 142 11.55 -0.30 13.13
C GLY A 142 12.52 -0.39 11.95
N VAL A 143 12.71 0.70 11.23
CA VAL A 143 13.61 0.71 10.06
C VAL A 143 15.08 0.61 10.49
N ARG A 144 15.48 1.24 11.58
CA ARG A 144 16.83 1.11 12.14
C ARG A 144 17.20 -0.33 12.46
N ALA A 145 16.26 -1.10 13.00
CA ALA A 145 16.50 -2.50 13.39
C ALA A 145 16.76 -3.42 12.18
N ILE A 146 16.17 -3.12 11.03
CA ILE A 146 16.24 -3.99 9.84
C ILE A 146 17.15 -3.42 8.75
N TYR A 147 17.14 -2.11 8.56
CA TYR A 147 17.83 -1.41 7.47
C TYR A 147 18.63 -0.19 7.95
N PRO A 148 19.56 -0.33 8.93
CA PRO A 148 20.30 0.80 9.48
C PRO A 148 21.03 1.63 8.42
N GLN A 149 21.65 0.97 7.44
CA GLN A 149 22.41 1.61 6.37
C GLN A 149 21.55 2.57 5.53
N ARG A 150 20.26 2.26 5.35
CA ARG A 150 19.35 3.13 4.59
C ARG A 150 19.16 4.49 5.24
N LEU A 151 19.08 4.51 6.58
CA LEU A 151 18.98 5.76 7.34
C LEU A 151 20.31 6.51 7.34
N MET A 152 21.43 5.79 7.53
CA MET A 152 22.77 6.38 7.52
C MET A 152 23.07 7.07 6.17
N GLU A 153 22.86 6.38 5.07
CA GLU A 153 23.07 6.93 3.73
C GLU A 153 22.16 8.12 3.45
N ARG A 154 20.87 7.99 3.77
CA ARG A 154 19.86 9.02 3.45
C ARG A 154 20.07 10.30 4.21
N TYR A 155 20.40 10.21 5.51
CA TYR A 155 20.53 11.37 6.41
C TYR A 155 21.97 11.68 6.78
N LYS A 156 22.94 10.98 6.20
CA LYS A 156 24.38 11.13 6.48
C LYS A 156 24.67 10.97 7.97
N LEU A 157 24.09 9.95 8.60
CA LEU A 157 24.28 9.63 10.00
C LEU A 157 25.51 8.76 10.18
N ASP A 158 26.21 8.96 11.28
CA ASP A 158 27.19 8.03 11.81
C ASP A 158 26.51 7.01 12.76
N GLU A 159 27.27 6.04 13.22
CA GLU A 159 26.78 5.00 14.13
C GLU A 159 26.32 5.58 15.47
N GLN A 160 27.00 6.63 15.96
CA GLN A 160 26.65 7.28 17.23
C GLN A 160 25.29 7.97 17.12
N ALA A 161 25.07 8.74 16.05
CA ALA A 161 23.78 9.38 15.82
C ALA A 161 22.66 8.35 15.61
N LEU A 162 22.95 7.25 14.92
CA LEU A 162 21.97 6.19 14.70
C LEU A 162 21.57 5.47 16.00
N ALA A 163 22.49 5.40 16.99
CA ALA A 163 22.25 4.76 18.28
C ALA A 163 21.40 5.60 19.26
N LEU A 164 21.17 6.87 18.96
CA LEU A 164 20.36 7.77 19.79
C LEU A 164 18.94 7.22 20.04
N PRO A 165 18.32 7.62 21.16
CA PRO A 165 16.89 7.40 21.36
C PRO A 165 16.08 7.92 20.15
N PRO A 166 14.92 7.31 19.81
CA PRO A 166 14.19 7.64 18.58
C PRO A 166 13.85 9.12 18.41
N TYR A 167 13.49 9.79 19.50
CA TYR A 167 13.17 11.21 19.48
C TYR A 167 14.42 12.08 19.24
N ASP A 168 15.54 11.74 19.89
CA ASP A 168 16.81 12.45 19.69
C ASP A 168 17.35 12.23 18.26
N LEU A 169 17.14 11.03 17.72
CA LEU A 169 17.45 10.72 16.33
C LEU A 169 16.59 11.55 15.36
N LEU A 170 15.29 11.72 15.65
CA LEU A 170 14.41 12.60 14.88
C LEU A 170 14.90 14.04 14.91
N GLN A 171 15.32 14.56 16.09
CA GLN A 171 15.89 15.89 16.23
C GLN A 171 17.20 16.01 15.44
N ALA A 172 18.09 15.03 15.53
CA ALA A 172 19.36 15.04 14.80
C ALA A 172 19.13 15.08 13.28
N ILE A 173 18.16 14.31 12.78
CA ILE A 173 17.75 14.34 11.36
C ILE A 173 17.18 15.70 11.00
N GLY A 174 16.29 16.26 11.83
CA GLY A 174 15.69 17.57 11.62
C GLY A 174 16.73 18.69 11.56
N ALA A 175 17.69 18.68 12.47
CA ALA A 175 18.81 19.63 12.48
C ALA A 175 19.67 19.53 11.21
N LYS A 176 20.05 18.31 10.81
CA LYS A 176 20.82 18.07 9.56
C LYS A 176 20.06 18.52 8.30
N ARG A 177 18.74 18.55 8.34
CA ARG A 177 17.88 19.05 7.26
C ARG A 177 17.57 20.54 7.35
N GLY A 178 18.14 21.26 8.33
CA GLY A 178 17.92 22.68 8.54
C GLY A 178 16.47 23.01 8.95
N MET A 179 15.77 22.07 9.58
CA MET A 179 14.40 22.27 10.05
C MET A 179 14.40 22.93 11.43
N LEU A 180 14.84 24.17 11.47
CA LEU A 180 14.91 24.96 12.70
C LEU A 180 13.77 25.97 12.77
N ILE A 181 13.35 26.28 14.00
CA ILE A 181 12.48 27.39 14.35
C ILE A 181 13.27 28.54 14.90
N SER A 182 12.61 29.67 15.18
CA SER A 182 13.22 30.82 15.83
C SER A 182 13.76 30.42 17.21
N GLY A 183 15.01 30.72 17.47
CA GLY A 183 15.73 30.28 18.69
C GLY A 183 16.67 29.09 18.46
N GLY A 184 16.71 28.49 17.26
CA GLY A 184 17.64 27.42 16.92
C GLY A 184 17.19 26.02 17.31
N GLU A 185 15.99 25.87 17.87
CA GLU A 185 15.39 24.58 18.18
C GLU A 185 14.91 23.87 16.91
N VAL A 186 14.85 22.54 16.96
CA VAL A 186 14.38 21.74 15.82
C VAL A 186 12.85 21.75 15.76
N ALA A 187 12.30 22.02 14.59
CA ALA A 187 10.87 21.86 14.29
C ALA A 187 10.53 20.36 14.15
N THR A 188 10.39 19.67 15.26
CA THR A 188 10.26 18.20 15.31
C THR A 188 9.03 17.69 14.57
N GLU A 189 7.87 18.34 14.68
CA GLU A 189 6.67 18.02 13.92
C GLU A 189 6.90 18.10 12.39
N ARG A 190 7.63 19.13 11.95
CA ARG A 190 8.00 19.30 10.54
C ARG A 190 8.96 18.22 10.08
N ALA A 191 9.94 17.86 10.94
CA ALA A 191 10.88 16.78 10.68
C ALA A 191 10.16 15.43 10.59
N ALA A 192 9.21 15.16 11.48
CA ALA A 192 8.40 13.96 11.48
C ALA A 192 7.56 13.83 10.21
N LYS A 193 6.83 14.89 9.81
CA LYS A 193 6.07 14.94 8.55
C LYS A 193 6.95 14.67 7.33
N MET A 194 8.14 15.28 7.28
CA MET A 194 9.09 15.04 6.20
C MET A 194 9.55 13.58 6.17
N LEU A 195 9.91 13.02 7.32
CA LEU A 195 10.44 11.67 7.46
C LEU A 195 9.43 10.61 7.03
N VAL A 196 8.21 10.68 7.55
CA VAL A 196 7.10 9.79 7.17
C VAL A 196 6.76 9.95 5.68
N GLY A 197 6.74 11.18 5.18
CA GLY A 197 6.52 11.46 3.75
C GLY A 197 7.61 10.89 2.84
N GLU A 198 8.88 10.95 3.25
CA GLU A 198 9.99 10.35 2.50
C GLU A 198 9.92 8.82 2.47
N PHE A 199 9.54 8.19 3.59
CA PHE A 199 9.30 6.76 3.64
C PHE A 199 8.19 6.35 2.68
N ARG A 200 7.01 6.98 2.75
CA ARG A 200 5.86 6.71 1.86
C ARG A 200 6.19 6.97 0.39
N ALA A 201 7.06 7.92 0.11
CA ALA A 201 7.57 8.19 -1.24
C ALA A 201 8.69 7.23 -1.69
N SER A 202 9.03 6.22 -0.89
CA SER A 202 10.08 5.23 -1.14
C SER A 202 11.48 5.84 -1.36
N LYS A 203 11.75 7.02 -0.77
CA LYS A 203 13.05 7.69 -0.89
C LYS A 203 14.17 7.00 -0.11
N TRP A 204 13.82 6.08 0.79
CA TRP A 204 14.76 5.22 1.52
C TRP A 204 15.05 3.91 0.76
N GLY A 205 14.48 3.74 -0.44
CA GLY A 205 14.53 2.51 -1.21
C GLY A 205 13.39 1.55 -0.86
N ARG A 206 13.56 0.29 -1.25
CA ARG A 206 12.58 -0.76 -0.96
C ARG A 206 12.77 -1.26 0.47
N ILE A 207 11.73 -1.14 1.28
CA ILE A 207 11.72 -1.52 2.69
C ILE A 207 10.49 -2.39 2.93
N SER A 208 10.68 -3.52 3.63
CA SER A 208 9.60 -4.32 4.19
C SER A 208 9.55 -4.06 5.68
N LEU A 209 8.37 -3.76 6.21
CA LEU A 209 8.16 -3.52 7.64
C LEU A 209 8.02 -4.82 8.43
N GLU A 210 7.66 -5.90 7.75
CA GLU A 210 7.46 -7.22 8.32
C GLU A 210 8.36 -8.25 7.64
N ARG A 211 8.78 -9.25 8.38
CA ARG A 211 9.45 -10.43 7.83
C ARG A 211 8.40 -11.49 7.53
N PRO A 212 8.54 -12.28 6.46
CA PRO A 212 7.65 -13.40 6.25
C PRO A 212 7.75 -14.36 7.43
N PRO A 213 6.63 -14.96 7.87
CA PRO A 213 6.64 -15.97 8.93
C PRO A 213 7.57 -17.10 8.56
N GLN A 214 8.29 -17.65 9.54
CA GLN A 214 9.09 -18.85 9.34
C GLN A 214 8.15 -20.01 9.02
N ARG A 215 8.59 -20.90 8.12
CA ARG A 215 7.76 -21.98 7.53
C ARG A 215 7.02 -22.88 8.53
N ALA A 216 7.43 -22.89 9.80
CA ALA A 216 6.86 -23.71 10.87
C ALA A 216 5.60 -23.10 11.54
N GLU A 217 5.31 -21.80 11.29
CA GLU A 217 4.21 -21.07 11.96
C GLU A 217 2.96 -20.86 11.08
N VAL A 218 2.90 -21.51 9.93
CA VAL A 218 1.69 -21.49 9.12
C VAL A 218 0.72 -22.52 9.69
N THR A 219 0.06 -22.17 10.78
CA THR A 219 -1.17 -22.84 11.19
C THR A 219 -2.21 -22.62 10.11
N ASP A 220 -2.81 -23.71 9.63
CA ASP A 220 -3.92 -23.66 8.71
C ASP A 220 -4.98 -22.71 9.28
N TRP A 221 -5.41 -21.75 8.49
CA TRP A 221 -6.60 -21.00 8.77
C TRP A 221 -7.77 -21.97 8.66
N GLU A 222 -8.18 -22.52 9.78
CA GLU A 222 -9.52 -23.07 9.89
C GLU A 222 -10.48 -21.88 9.78
N GLY A 223 -11.15 -21.75 8.66
CA GLY A 223 -12.22 -20.80 8.49
C GLY A 223 -13.30 -21.14 9.52
N ASP A 224 -13.56 -20.24 10.45
CA ASP A 224 -14.82 -20.22 11.19
C ASP A 224 -15.95 -19.91 10.19
N ASP A 225 -16.37 -20.93 9.47
CA ASP A 225 -17.71 -21.00 8.89
C ASP A 225 -18.69 -21.22 10.07
N ALA A 226 -18.89 -20.16 10.84
CA ALA A 226 -20.01 -20.11 11.77
C ALA A 226 -21.25 -19.79 10.95
N ASP A 227 -21.97 -20.86 10.60
CA ASP A 227 -23.37 -20.83 10.24
C ASP A 227 -24.15 -19.94 11.22
N GLU A 228 -24.57 -18.78 10.79
CA GLU A 228 -25.70 -18.05 11.37
C GLU A 228 -26.88 -18.15 10.38
N ASP A 229 -27.41 -19.34 10.28
CA ASP A 229 -28.80 -19.54 9.89
C ASP A 229 -29.62 -19.76 11.19
N GLU A 230 -30.80 -19.12 11.22
CA GLU A 230 -31.94 -19.25 12.13
C GLU A 230 -31.97 -18.35 13.38
N GLN A 231 -32.59 -17.18 13.29
CA GLN A 231 -33.98 -16.92 13.76
C GLN A 231 -34.46 -15.49 13.42
#